data_c14b845572d081f949d1c59de635964e
#
_entry.id   c14b845572d081f949d1c59de635964e
#
_cell.length_a   1.000
_cell.length_b   1.000
_cell.length_c   1.000
_cell.angle_alpha   90.00
_cell.angle_beta   90.00
_cell.angle_gamma   90.00
#
_symmetry.space_group_name_H-M   'P 1'
#
loop_
_entity.id
_entity.type
_entity.pdbx_description
1 polymer ?
#
loop_
_entity_poly.entity_id
_entity_poly.type
_entity_poly.pdbx_seq_one_letter_code
_entity_poly.pdbx_strand_id
1 'polypeptide(L)'
;WLDGMPRPLVAGEPWPWMEIGAGVALATAVAIKASSAVLIPIVLAGAARRMRFALGLLIGLAGAAVMAKVAFGVNLPNIGQQDRLVIPAGIPNLTGLALGFGGETAQMRQVLSLLLIAVIIGWTIWTWRTRRWLTACGWASLVLVATLSWTLPWYIIWLLPFAALSRSRGLRIAAAVLGVYIYLAWMPYSSEILGFLHVNPANTTLGQQEQNFMRTLLF
;
A
#
# COMPACT_ATOMS: atom_id res chain seq x y z
N TRP A 1 -17.12 -6.06 -11.40
CA TRP A 1 -17.65 -6.02 -12.78
C TRP A 1 -16.54 -6.25 -13.81
N LEU A 2 -15.38 -5.67 -13.65
CA LEU A 2 -14.25 -5.78 -14.59
C LEU A 2 -13.40 -7.04 -14.40
N ASP A 3 -13.47 -7.64 -13.23
CA ASP A 3 -12.64 -8.80 -12.85
C ASP A 3 -13.30 -10.10 -13.35
N GLY A 4 -12.75 -10.67 -14.41
CA GLY A 4 -13.24 -11.92 -15.00
C GLY A 4 -14.38 -11.77 -16.01
N MET A 5 -14.67 -10.58 -16.53
CA MET A 5 -15.49 -10.47 -17.74
C MET A 5 -14.79 -11.15 -18.91
N PRO A 6 -15.52 -11.97 -19.71
CA PRO A 6 -15.10 -12.21 -21.09
C PRO A 6 -14.96 -10.83 -21.73
N ARG A 7 -13.94 -10.66 -22.56
CA ARG A 7 -13.71 -9.39 -23.28
C ARG A 7 -15.05 -8.91 -23.80
N PRO A 8 -15.50 -7.67 -23.50
CA PRO A 8 -16.64 -7.14 -24.18
C PRO A 8 -16.31 -7.22 -25.67
N LEU A 9 -17.22 -7.79 -26.46
CA LEU A 9 -17.20 -7.71 -27.91
C LEU A 9 -17.52 -6.24 -28.29
N VAL A 10 -16.68 -5.32 -27.82
CA VAL A 10 -16.66 -3.97 -28.35
C VAL A 10 -15.99 -4.15 -29.72
N ALA A 11 -16.81 -4.05 -30.75
CA ALA A 11 -16.40 -4.03 -32.14
C ALA A 11 -15.43 -2.85 -32.34
N GLY A 12 -14.15 -3.14 -32.27
CA GLY A 12 -13.03 -2.21 -32.39
C GLY A 12 -11.86 -2.75 -31.57
N GLU A 13 -10.73 -3.01 -32.21
CA GLU A 13 -9.51 -3.31 -31.46
C GLU A 13 -9.26 -2.18 -30.45
N PRO A 14 -9.03 -2.50 -29.15
CA PRO A 14 -8.71 -1.47 -28.19
C PRO A 14 -7.50 -0.68 -28.71
N TRP A 15 -7.65 0.65 -28.73
CA TRP A 15 -6.63 1.56 -29.26
C TRP A 15 -5.27 1.19 -28.68
N PRO A 16 -4.25 0.99 -29.51
CA PRO A 16 -2.94 0.52 -29.05
C PRO A 16 -2.30 1.42 -27.98
N TRP A 17 -2.72 2.68 -27.94
CA TRP A 17 -2.25 3.71 -27.00
C TRP A 17 -2.82 3.56 -25.60
N MET A 18 -3.96 2.86 -25.41
CA MET A 18 -4.59 2.71 -24.09
C MET A 18 -3.68 1.96 -23.10
N GLU A 19 -2.98 0.93 -23.55
CA GLU A 19 -2.08 0.16 -22.69
C GLU A 19 -0.80 0.94 -22.37
N ILE A 20 -0.29 1.70 -23.33
CA ILE A 20 0.82 2.64 -23.08
C ILE A 20 0.39 3.70 -22.07
N GLY A 21 -0.79 4.31 -22.28
CA GLY A 21 -1.37 5.28 -21.34
C GLY A 21 -1.56 4.71 -19.93
N ALA A 22 -2.02 3.46 -19.81
CA ALA A 22 -2.14 2.78 -18.52
C ALA A 22 -0.78 2.57 -17.83
N GLY A 23 0.26 2.24 -18.60
CA GLY A 23 1.63 2.15 -18.09
C GLY A 23 2.15 3.49 -17.59
N VAL A 24 1.95 4.58 -18.36
CA VAL A 24 2.31 5.94 -17.95
C VAL A 24 1.55 6.34 -16.69
N ALA A 25 0.25 6.06 -16.60
CA ALA A 25 -0.55 6.38 -15.43
C ALA A 25 -0.04 5.66 -14.17
N LEU A 26 0.33 4.38 -14.27
CA LEU A 26 0.93 3.66 -13.14
C LEU A 26 2.30 4.24 -12.76
N ALA A 27 3.13 4.61 -13.75
CA ALA A 27 4.40 5.29 -13.50
C ALA A 27 4.21 6.62 -12.75
N THR A 28 3.20 7.40 -13.15
CA THR A 28 2.84 8.65 -12.47
C THR A 28 2.40 8.38 -11.02
N ALA A 29 1.58 7.34 -10.80
CA ALA A 29 1.19 6.94 -9.44
C ALA A 29 2.41 6.56 -8.58
N VAL A 30 3.40 5.87 -9.14
CA VAL A 30 4.66 5.52 -8.46
C VAL A 30 5.50 6.77 -8.18
N ALA A 31 5.55 7.72 -9.11
CA ALA A 31 6.27 8.98 -8.92
C ALA A 31 5.67 9.84 -7.81
N ILE A 32 4.32 9.86 -7.70
CA ILE A 32 3.61 10.55 -6.61
C ILE A 32 3.82 9.81 -5.29
N LYS A 33 3.75 8.48 -5.31
CA LYS A 33 3.91 7.65 -4.12
C LYS A 33 4.57 6.32 -4.43
N ALA A 34 5.83 6.17 -3.97
CA ALA A 34 6.66 5.01 -4.24
C ALA A 34 6.01 3.67 -3.83
N SER A 35 5.13 3.65 -2.82
CA SER A 35 4.39 2.46 -2.40
C SER A 35 3.51 1.85 -3.51
N SER A 36 3.08 2.64 -4.49
CA SER A 36 2.34 2.13 -5.66
C SER A 36 3.17 1.18 -6.53
N ALA A 37 4.51 1.18 -6.38
CA ALA A 37 5.39 0.27 -7.12
C ALA A 37 5.09 -1.21 -6.85
N VAL A 38 4.53 -1.56 -5.69
CA VAL A 38 4.12 -2.94 -5.35
C VAL A 38 3.08 -3.50 -6.32
N LEU A 39 2.33 -2.64 -7.01
CA LEU A 39 1.30 -3.04 -7.97
C LEU A 39 1.87 -3.35 -9.38
N ILE A 40 3.08 -2.86 -9.68
CA ILE A 40 3.70 -3.01 -11.02
C ILE A 40 3.69 -4.46 -11.50
N PRO A 41 4.25 -5.44 -10.76
CA PRO A 41 4.33 -6.81 -11.25
C PRO A 41 2.95 -7.44 -11.45
N ILE A 42 1.98 -7.12 -10.59
CA ILE A 42 0.62 -7.65 -10.65
C ILE A 42 -0.11 -7.11 -11.89
N VAL A 43 -0.07 -5.78 -12.10
CA VAL A 43 -0.73 -5.14 -13.25
C VAL A 43 -0.08 -5.58 -14.56
N LEU A 44 1.25 -5.65 -14.60
CA LEU A 44 2.00 -6.15 -15.75
C LEU A 44 1.62 -7.61 -16.09
N ALA A 45 1.49 -8.47 -15.07
CA ALA A 45 1.03 -9.86 -15.26
C ALA A 45 -0.39 -9.93 -15.82
N GLY A 46 -1.27 -9.00 -15.41
CA GLY A 46 -2.66 -8.90 -15.87
C GLY A 46 -2.85 -8.22 -17.21
N ALA A 47 -1.90 -7.40 -17.66
CA ALA A 47 -2.00 -6.64 -18.91
C ALA A 47 -2.18 -7.54 -20.13
N ALA A 48 -3.05 -7.14 -21.07
CA ALA A 48 -3.30 -7.89 -22.28
C ALA A 48 -2.09 -7.84 -23.23
N ARG A 49 -1.52 -6.66 -23.41
CA ARG A 49 -0.33 -6.41 -24.26
C ARG A 49 0.82 -5.91 -23.39
N ARG A 50 1.43 -6.82 -22.64
CA ARG A 50 2.45 -6.55 -21.61
C ARG A 50 3.59 -5.65 -22.07
N MET A 51 4.07 -5.86 -23.31
CA MET A 51 5.18 -5.05 -23.85
C MET A 51 4.79 -3.58 -24.03
N ARG A 52 3.57 -3.30 -24.47
CA ARG A 52 3.08 -1.92 -24.64
C ARG A 52 2.87 -1.25 -23.29
N PHE A 53 2.31 -1.99 -22.34
CA PHE A 53 2.18 -1.52 -20.96
C PHE A 53 3.55 -1.24 -20.33
N ALA A 54 4.52 -2.14 -20.48
CA ALA A 54 5.89 -1.96 -20.00
C ALA A 54 6.58 -0.76 -20.66
N LEU A 55 6.39 -0.55 -21.97
CA LEU A 55 6.89 0.62 -22.66
C LEU A 55 6.32 1.92 -22.07
N GLY A 56 5.00 1.97 -21.85
CA GLY A 56 4.36 3.11 -21.20
C GLY A 56 4.87 3.37 -19.79
N LEU A 57 5.07 2.30 -19.01
CA LEU A 57 5.63 2.38 -17.67
C LEU A 57 7.06 2.96 -17.71
N LEU A 58 7.90 2.47 -18.60
CA LEU A 58 9.28 2.97 -18.77
C LEU A 58 9.32 4.45 -19.19
N ILE A 59 8.48 4.82 -20.17
CA ILE A 59 8.35 6.22 -20.61
C ILE A 59 7.93 7.11 -19.44
N GLY A 60 6.92 6.70 -18.69
CA GLY A 60 6.42 7.45 -17.55
C GLY A 60 7.44 7.59 -16.42
N LEU A 61 8.16 6.51 -16.07
CA LEU A 61 9.21 6.54 -15.06
C LEU A 61 10.41 7.41 -15.50
N ALA A 62 10.81 7.30 -16.77
CA ALA A 62 11.87 8.15 -17.33
C ALA A 62 11.47 9.64 -17.30
N GLY A 63 10.24 9.96 -17.71
CA GLY A 63 9.70 11.31 -17.64
C GLY A 63 9.65 11.86 -16.21
N ALA A 64 9.18 11.05 -15.25
CA ALA A 64 9.16 11.41 -13.84
C ALA A 64 10.59 11.65 -13.29
N ALA A 65 11.55 10.81 -13.65
CA ALA A 65 12.95 10.97 -13.24
C ALA A 65 13.57 12.25 -13.80
N VAL A 66 13.31 12.58 -15.08
CA VAL A 66 13.75 13.84 -15.69
C VAL A 66 13.12 15.03 -14.99
N MET A 67 11.80 15.01 -14.75
CA MET A 67 11.11 16.07 -14.02
C MET A 67 11.67 16.25 -12.60
N ALA A 68 11.90 15.16 -11.88
CA ALA A 68 12.48 15.22 -10.54
C ALA A 68 13.90 15.84 -10.56
N LYS A 69 14.73 15.44 -11.52
CA LYS A 69 16.07 16.01 -11.71
C LYS A 69 16.04 17.50 -12.01
N VAL A 70 15.13 17.94 -12.89
CA VAL A 70 15.00 19.35 -13.26
C VAL A 70 14.46 20.19 -12.11
N ALA A 71 13.47 19.68 -11.37
CA ALA A 71 12.79 20.43 -10.31
C ALA A 71 13.59 20.45 -9.00
N PHE A 72 14.25 19.34 -8.63
CA PHE A 72 14.87 19.15 -7.32
C PHE A 72 16.40 18.90 -7.37
N GLY A 73 16.98 18.84 -8.57
CA GLY A 73 18.38 18.44 -8.74
C GLY A 73 18.58 16.94 -8.48
N VAL A 74 19.83 16.58 -8.11
CA VAL A 74 20.22 15.17 -7.88
C VAL A 74 19.96 14.72 -6.43
N ASN A 75 19.51 15.63 -5.56
CA ASN A 75 19.27 15.32 -4.16
C ASN A 75 17.96 14.54 -4.00
N LEU A 76 18.08 13.22 -3.90
CA LEU A 76 16.93 12.38 -3.55
C LEU A 76 16.56 12.60 -2.07
N PRO A 77 15.26 12.70 -1.74
CA PRO A 77 14.81 12.78 -0.34
C PRO A 77 15.36 11.58 0.44
N ASN A 78 15.77 11.82 1.69
CA ASN A 78 16.22 10.74 2.55
C ASN A 78 15.03 9.89 3.01
N ILE A 79 14.74 8.82 2.26
CA ILE A 79 13.62 7.90 2.51
C ILE A 79 13.80 7.18 3.86
N GLY A 80 15.04 7.01 4.34
CA GLY A 80 15.34 6.31 5.59
C GLY A 80 14.81 6.99 6.86
N GLN A 81 14.41 8.25 6.80
CA GLN A 81 13.77 8.90 7.96
C GLN A 81 12.34 8.41 8.17
N GLN A 82 11.63 8.00 7.13
CA GLN A 82 10.26 7.48 7.23
C GLN A 82 10.20 6.10 7.88
N ASP A 83 11.28 5.32 7.80
CA ASP A 83 11.36 3.98 8.41
C ASP A 83 11.37 4.01 9.93
N ARG A 84 11.58 5.19 10.54
CA ARG A 84 11.60 5.37 12.00
C ARG A 84 10.23 5.72 12.56
N LEU A 85 9.27 6.08 11.70
CA LEU A 85 7.93 6.44 12.14
C LEU A 85 7.12 5.19 12.46
N VAL A 86 6.58 5.13 13.67
CA VAL A 86 5.72 4.02 14.15
C VAL A 86 4.49 4.63 14.81
N ILE A 87 3.33 4.06 14.52
CA ILE A 87 2.09 4.41 15.21
C ILE A 87 1.86 3.44 16.35
N PRO A 88 1.58 3.90 17.60
CA PRO A 88 1.32 3.03 18.74
C PRO A 88 0.23 2.00 18.48
N ALA A 89 -0.87 2.41 17.86
CA ALA A 89 -1.98 1.54 17.47
C ALA A 89 -1.80 0.89 16.08
N GLY A 90 -0.60 0.92 15.49
CA GLY A 90 -0.30 0.22 14.24
C GLY A 90 -0.34 -1.30 14.43
N ILE A 91 -0.85 -2.04 13.43
CA ILE A 91 -0.93 -3.51 13.49
C ILE A 91 0.43 -4.14 13.82
N PRO A 92 1.56 -3.75 13.19
CA PRO A 92 2.87 -4.28 13.54
C PRO A 92 3.25 -4.02 15.01
N ASN A 93 3.00 -2.80 15.50
CA ASN A 93 3.34 -2.43 16.86
C ASN A 93 2.49 -3.19 17.90
N LEU A 94 1.17 -3.28 17.69
CA LEU A 94 0.29 -4.06 18.57
C LEU A 94 0.64 -5.55 18.56
N THR A 95 1.02 -6.08 17.41
CA THR A 95 1.49 -7.47 17.31
C THR A 95 2.77 -7.66 18.13
N GLY A 96 3.71 -6.73 18.05
CA GLY A 96 4.95 -6.77 18.86
C GLY A 96 4.68 -6.68 20.36
N LEU A 97 3.72 -5.84 20.77
CA LEU A 97 3.28 -5.76 22.17
C LEU A 97 2.64 -7.07 22.63
N ALA A 98 1.73 -7.64 21.84
CA ALA A 98 1.04 -8.88 22.17
C ALA A 98 2.00 -10.08 22.27
N LEU A 99 3.11 -10.08 21.50
CA LEU A 99 4.14 -11.08 21.56
C LEU A 99 5.20 -10.85 22.66
N GLY A 100 5.06 -9.77 23.44
CA GLY A 100 5.98 -9.44 24.53
C GLY A 100 7.30 -8.80 24.10
N PHE A 101 7.41 -8.34 22.86
CA PHE A 101 8.62 -7.67 22.35
C PHE A 101 8.69 -6.18 22.73
N GLY A 102 7.70 -5.66 23.43
CA GLY A 102 7.65 -4.23 23.82
C GLY A 102 7.31 -3.27 22.69
N GLY A 103 6.83 -3.78 21.56
CA GLY A 103 6.44 -3.05 20.36
C GLY A 103 7.06 -3.62 19.09
N GLU A 104 7.00 -2.85 18.01
CA GLU A 104 7.55 -3.25 16.71
C GLU A 104 9.08 -3.27 16.74
N THR A 105 9.67 -4.42 16.39
CA THR A 105 11.12 -4.61 16.30
C THR A 105 11.62 -4.54 14.86
N ALA A 106 12.93 -4.30 14.67
CA ALA A 106 13.56 -4.32 13.34
C ALA A 106 13.40 -5.68 12.64
N GLN A 107 13.48 -6.79 13.40
CA GLN A 107 13.26 -8.14 12.87
C GLN A 107 11.82 -8.32 12.37
N MET A 108 10.82 -7.81 13.11
CA MET A 108 9.42 -7.86 12.67
C MET A 108 9.22 -7.10 11.36
N ARG A 109 9.82 -5.93 11.20
CA ARG A 109 9.76 -5.18 9.93
C ARG A 109 10.35 -5.98 8.77
N GLN A 110 11.48 -6.64 8.97
CA GLN A 110 12.06 -7.51 7.96
C GLN A 110 11.13 -8.66 7.59
N VAL A 111 10.55 -9.34 8.58
CA VAL A 111 9.60 -10.44 8.35
C VAL A 111 8.36 -9.93 7.61
N LEU A 112 7.79 -8.79 8.00
CA LEU A 112 6.62 -8.20 7.34
C LEU A 112 6.94 -7.76 5.91
N SER A 113 8.14 -7.23 5.67
CA SER A 113 8.60 -6.88 4.32
C SER A 113 8.75 -8.13 3.43
N LEU A 114 9.32 -9.20 3.97
CA LEU A 114 9.42 -10.49 3.25
C LEU A 114 8.04 -11.10 2.98
N LEU A 115 7.12 -11.02 3.96
CA LEU A 115 5.72 -11.42 3.78
C LEU A 115 5.06 -10.64 2.65
N LEU A 116 5.22 -9.32 2.62
CA LEU A 116 4.68 -8.48 1.57
C LEU A 116 5.23 -8.87 0.19
N ILE A 117 6.55 -9.09 0.09
CA ILE A 117 7.20 -9.55 -1.15
C ILE A 117 6.62 -10.90 -1.58
N ALA A 118 6.49 -11.87 -0.67
CA ALA A 118 5.92 -13.18 -0.96
C ALA A 118 4.47 -13.08 -1.45
N VAL A 119 3.67 -12.20 -0.83
CA VAL A 119 2.28 -11.93 -1.24
C VAL A 119 2.24 -11.32 -2.64
N ILE A 120 3.11 -10.35 -2.95
CA ILE A 120 3.18 -9.73 -4.27
C ILE A 120 3.55 -10.78 -5.33
N ILE A 121 4.55 -11.62 -5.06
CA ILE A 121 4.95 -12.70 -5.96
C ILE A 121 3.78 -13.68 -6.17
N GLY A 122 3.14 -14.14 -5.09
CA GLY A 122 2.02 -15.07 -5.17
C GLY A 122 0.85 -14.50 -5.99
N TRP A 123 0.46 -13.24 -5.74
CA TRP A 123 -0.60 -12.59 -6.50
C TRP A 123 -0.20 -12.30 -7.95
N THR A 124 1.07 -12.05 -8.24
CA THR A 124 1.58 -11.89 -9.61
C THR A 124 1.44 -13.18 -10.39
N ILE A 125 1.88 -14.31 -9.81
CA ILE A 125 1.76 -15.65 -10.42
C ILE A 125 0.29 -16.01 -10.62
N TRP A 126 -0.55 -15.79 -9.62
CA TRP A 126 -1.98 -16.04 -9.72
C TRP A 126 -2.64 -15.20 -10.81
N THR A 127 -2.30 -13.91 -10.90
CA THR A 127 -2.81 -13.00 -11.93
C THR A 127 -2.36 -13.43 -13.32
N TRP A 128 -1.12 -13.91 -13.45
CA TRP A 128 -0.63 -14.42 -14.73
C TRP A 128 -1.50 -15.53 -15.30
N ARG A 129 -2.05 -16.38 -14.42
CA ARG A 129 -2.93 -17.51 -14.78
C ARG A 129 -4.38 -17.09 -14.96
N THR A 130 -4.90 -16.21 -14.09
CA THR A 130 -6.35 -15.92 -13.98
C THR A 130 -6.78 -14.62 -14.63
N ARG A 131 -5.85 -13.71 -14.89
CA ARG A 131 -6.10 -12.33 -15.37
C ARG A 131 -6.94 -11.45 -14.43
N ARG A 132 -7.14 -11.86 -13.18
CA ARG A 132 -7.93 -11.12 -12.17
C ARG A 132 -7.06 -10.13 -11.39
N TRP A 133 -6.43 -9.20 -12.10
CA TRP A 133 -5.48 -8.26 -11.55
C TRP A 133 -6.07 -7.29 -10.51
N LEU A 134 -7.36 -6.86 -10.66
CA LEU A 134 -8.03 -5.98 -9.71
C LEU A 134 -8.12 -6.61 -8.31
N THR A 135 -8.55 -7.88 -8.23
CA THR A 135 -8.60 -8.61 -6.96
C THR A 135 -7.20 -8.77 -6.36
N ALA A 136 -6.21 -9.10 -7.17
CA ALA A 136 -4.83 -9.26 -6.73
C ALA A 136 -4.23 -7.94 -6.21
N CYS A 137 -4.43 -6.83 -6.94
CA CYS A 137 -4.01 -5.50 -6.49
C CYS A 137 -4.68 -5.12 -5.17
N GLY A 138 -5.97 -5.43 -5.01
CA GLY A 138 -6.69 -5.16 -3.77
C GLY A 138 -6.11 -5.91 -2.57
N TRP A 139 -5.84 -7.20 -2.70
CA TRP A 139 -5.22 -7.98 -1.63
C TRP A 139 -3.78 -7.53 -1.35
N ALA A 140 -2.98 -7.23 -2.38
CA ALA A 140 -1.63 -6.69 -2.20
C ALA A 140 -1.65 -5.33 -1.48
N SER A 141 -2.58 -4.43 -1.85
CA SER A 141 -2.77 -3.14 -1.17
C SER A 141 -3.23 -3.31 0.28
N LEU A 142 -4.10 -4.29 0.56
CA LEU A 142 -4.53 -4.60 1.92
C LEU A 142 -3.36 -5.04 2.79
N VAL A 143 -2.55 -5.98 2.30
CA VAL A 143 -1.36 -6.45 3.03
C VAL A 143 -0.35 -5.32 3.17
N LEU A 144 -0.12 -4.52 2.12
CA LEU A 144 0.75 -3.34 2.21
C LEU A 144 0.31 -2.43 3.35
N VAL A 145 -0.97 -2.01 3.38
CA VAL A 145 -1.47 -1.09 4.42
C VAL A 145 -1.41 -1.73 5.82
N ALA A 146 -1.71 -3.03 5.93
CA ALA A 146 -1.66 -3.75 7.21
C ALA A 146 -0.23 -3.95 7.75
N THR A 147 0.78 -3.98 6.89
CA THR A 147 2.19 -4.19 7.27
C THR A 147 2.98 -2.90 7.44
N LEU A 148 2.39 -1.74 7.15
CA LEU A 148 3.05 -0.46 7.36
C LEU A 148 3.15 -0.12 8.85
N SER A 149 4.35 0.25 9.29
CA SER A 149 4.60 0.77 10.66
C SER A 149 3.94 2.12 10.91
N TRP A 150 3.82 2.92 9.84
CA TRP A 150 3.17 4.23 9.86
C TRP A 150 1.96 4.23 8.92
N THR A 151 0.75 4.07 9.49
CA THR A 151 -0.51 3.99 8.76
C THR A 151 -1.38 5.18 9.08
N LEU A 152 -1.71 5.99 8.08
CA LEU A 152 -2.57 7.17 8.20
C LEU A 152 -4.01 6.83 7.78
N PRO A 153 -5.05 7.48 8.35
CA PRO A 153 -6.44 7.15 8.06
C PRO A 153 -6.79 7.13 6.57
N TRP A 154 -6.20 8.02 5.81
CA TRP A 154 -6.44 8.11 4.37
C TRP A 154 -5.76 7.02 3.53
N TYR A 155 -4.90 6.16 4.11
CA TYR A 155 -4.28 5.07 3.36
C TYR A 155 -5.30 4.02 2.91
N ILE A 156 -6.47 3.97 3.55
CA ILE A 156 -7.57 3.13 3.10
C ILE A 156 -8.03 3.46 1.67
N ILE A 157 -7.84 4.71 1.21
CA ILE A 157 -8.18 5.16 -0.14
C ILE A 157 -7.43 4.33 -1.21
N TRP A 158 -6.23 3.81 -0.91
CA TRP A 158 -5.49 2.98 -1.85
C TRP A 158 -6.13 1.62 -2.09
N LEU A 159 -6.92 1.15 -1.13
CA LEU A 159 -7.58 -0.15 -1.16
C LEU A 159 -9.00 -0.06 -1.71
N LEU A 160 -9.72 1.02 -1.39
CA LEU A 160 -11.14 1.17 -1.70
C LEU A 160 -11.50 0.97 -3.18
N PRO A 161 -10.79 1.54 -4.17
CA PRO A 161 -11.11 1.35 -5.58
C PRO A 161 -11.05 -0.12 -6.00
N PHE A 162 -10.04 -0.86 -5.52
CA PHE A 162 -9.90 -2.28 -5.81
C PHE A 162 -10.99 -3.11 -5.11
N ALA A 163 -11.31 -2.79 -3.87
CA ALA A 163 -12.37 -3.46 -3.12
C ALA A 163 -13.75 -3.25 -3.77
N ALA A 164 -14.02 -2.02 -4.24
CA ALA A 164 -15.28 -1.68 -4.90
C ALA A 164 -15.44 -2.35 -6.28
N LEU A 165 -14.37 -2.37 -7.08
CA LEU A 165 -14.40 -2.90 -8.45
C LEU A 165 -14.22 -4.42 -8.52
N SER A 166 -13.66 -5.05 -7.48
CA SER A 166 -13.44 -6.49 -7.44
C SER A 166 -14.73 -7.24 -7.10
N ARG A 167 -14.87 -8.46 -7.64
CA ARG A 167 -15.98 -9.37 -7.29
C ARG A 167 -15.76 -10.10 -5.96
N SER A 168 -14.61 -9.93 -5.33
CA SER A 168 -14.26 -10.62 -4.10
C SER A 168 -15.01 -10.04 -2.90
N ARG A 169 -16.00 -10.79 -2.39
CA ARG A 169 -16.71 -10.43 -1.14
C ARG A 169 -15.73 -10.38 0.05
N GLY A 170 -14.77 -11.32 0.10
CA GLY A 170 -13.77 -11.35 1.16
C GLY A 170 -12.91 -10.09 1.16
N LEU A 171 -12.46 -9.60 -0.01
CA LEU A 171 -11.69 -8.37 -0.11
C LEU A 171 -12.50 -7.15 0.39
N ARG A 172 -13.79 -7.06 0.03
CA ARG A 172 -14.66 -5.96 0.49
C ARG A 172 -14.83 -5.96 2.00
N ILE A 173 -15.05 -7.13 2.59
CA ILE A 173 -15.17 -7.27 4.05
C ILE A 173 -13.84 -6.90 4.71
N ALA A 174 -12.73 -7.45 4.25
CA ALA A 174 -11.41 -7.16 4.79
C ALA A 174 -11.03 -5.67 4.69
N ALA A 175 -11.37 -5.03 3.56
CA ALA A 175 -11.17 -3.59 3.38
C ALA A 175 -12.02 -2.76 4.35
N ALA A 176 -13.28 -3.14 4.57
CA ALA A 176 -14.16 -2.47 5.52
C ALA A 176 -13.63 -2.62 6.96
N VAL A 177 -13.24 -3.84 7.36
CA VAL A 177 -12.68 -4.12 8.69
C VAL A 177 -11.40 -3.33 8.92
N LEU A 178 -10.46 -3.34 7.94
CA LEU A 178 -9.22 -2.57 8.04
C LEU A 178 -9.50 -1.06 8.10
N GLY A 179 -10.48 -0.57 7.33
CA GLY A 179 -10.88 0.83 7.34
C GLY A 179 -11.42 1.27 8.71
N VAL A 180 -12.32 0.48 9.29
CA VAL A 180 -12.85 0.73 10.64
C VAL A 180 -11.71 0.69 11.67
N TYR A 181 -10.83 -0.31 11.59
CA TYR A 181 -9.68 -0.42 12.48
C TYR A 181 -8.78 0.81 12.41
N ILE A 182 -8.36 1.25 11.22
CA ILE A 182 -7.49 2.42 11.06
C ILE A 182 -8.19 3.68 11.58
N TYR A 183 -9.49 3.84 11.33
CA TYR A 183 -10.25 4.96 11.84
C TYR A 183 -10.26 4.99 13.37
N LEU A 184 -10.53 3.84 14.01
CA LEU A 184 -10.52 3.72 15.48
C LEU A 184 -9.12 3.94 16.06
N ALA A 185 -8.07 3.46 15.39
CA ALA A 185 -6.67 3.64 15.81
C ALA A 185 -6.24 5.11 15.85
N TRP A 186 -6.89 5.98 15.08
CA TRP A 186 -6.61 7.41 15.02
C TRP A 186 -7.62 8.27 15.79
N MET A 187 -8.58 7.67 16.47
CA MET A 187 -9.49 8.43 17.33
C MET A 187 -8.74 8.99 18.54
N PRO A 188 -9.10 10.20 19.02
CA PRO A 188 -8.47 10.81 20.20
C PRO A 188 -8.49 9.93 21.46
N TYR A 189 -9.47 9.04 21.55
CA TYR A 189 -9.68 8.12 22.68
C TYR A 189 -9.06 6.73 22.47
N SER A 190 -8.28 6.52 21.42
CA SER A 190 -7.67 5.20 21.15
C SER A 190 -6.74 4.74 22.27
N SER A 191 -6.01 5.67 22.91
CA SER A 191 -5.14 5.36 24.05
C SER A 191 -5.92 4.93 25.29
N GLU A 192 -7.11 5.48 25.53
CA GLU A 192 -7.99 5.10 26.64
C GLU A 192 -8.62 3.73 26.42
N ILE A 193 -9.07 3.45 25.18
CA ILE A 193 -9.62 2.14 24.79
C ILE A 193 -8.55 1.05 24.92
N LEU A 194 -7.33 1.32 24.46
CA LEU A 194 -6.21 0.39 24.60
C LEU A 194 -5.79 0.21 26.06
N GLY A 195 -5.84 1.28 26.86
CA GLY A 195 -5.62 1.23 28.31
C GLY A 195 -6.64 0.35 29.03
N PHE A 196 -7.91 0.39 28.64
CA PHE A 196 -8.96 -0.49 29.17
C PHE A 196 -8.69 -1.96 28.82
N LEU A 197 -8.11 -2.23 27.65
CA LEU A 197 -7.69 -3.57 27.24
C LEU A 197 -6.34 -4.01 27.83
N HIS A 198 -5.78 -3.25 28.81
CA HIS A 198 -4.45 -3.46 29.41
C HIS A 198 -3.29 -3.38 28.39
N VAL A 199 -3.54 -2.84 27.21
CA VAL A 199 -2.52 -2.55 26.19
C VAL A 199 -2.19 -1.06 26.29
N ASN A 200 -1.05 -0.73 26.91
CA ASN A 200 -0.64 0.67 27.04
C ASN A 200 0.52 0.99 26.08
N PRO A 201 0.23 1.45 24.86
CA PRO A 201 1.27 1.79 23.88
C PRO A 201 2.11 3.00 24.29
N ALA A 202 1.58 3.86 25.19
CA ALA A 202 2.29 5.04 25.69
C ALA A 202 3.48 4.69 26.59
N ASN A 203 3.51 3.51 27.19
CA ASN A 203 4.62 3.02 28.02
C ASN A 203 5.79 2.46 27.20
N THR A 204 5.66 2.37 25.89
CA THR A 204 6.76 1.98 25.00
C THR A 204 7.62 3.21 24.69
N THR A 205 8.93 3.00 24.50
CA THR A 205 9.85 4.07 24.05
C THR A 205 9.39 4.72 22.76
N LEU A 206 8.73 3.97 21.87
CA LEU A 206 8.14 4.44 20.63
C LEU A 206 6.90 5.31 20.86
N GLY A 207 6.01 4.92 21.76
CA GLY A 207 4.84 5.74 22.13
C GLY A 207 5.22 7.07 22.73
N GLN A 208 6.28 7.12 23.56
CA GLN A 208 6.82 8.36 24.09
C GLN A 208 7.44 9.26 23.01
N GLN A 209 8.17 8.67 22.06
CA GLN A 209 8.73 9.41 20.92
C GLN A 209 7.63 10.03 20.05
N GLU A 210 6.54 9.30 19.82
CA GLU A 210 5.42 9.81 19.03
C GLU A 210 4.65 10.92 19.75
N GLN A 211 4.41 10.79 21.06
CA GLN A 211 3.81 11.87 21.86
C GLN A 211 4.67 13.13 21.83
N ASN A 212 5.99 13.00 21.90
CA ASN A 212 6.90 14.12 21.78
C ASN A 212 6.88 14.73 20.39
N PHE A 213 6.84 13.91 19.34
CA PHE A 213 6.74 14.36 17.95
C PHE A 213 5.43 15.11 17.68
N MET A 214 4.29 14.56 18.14
CA MET A 214 2.98 15.22 18.01
C MET A 214 2.91 16.53 18.79
N ARG A 215 3.50 16.60 19.99
CA ARG A 215 3.61 17.85 20.73
C ARG A 215 4.43 18.91 19.99
N THR A 216 5.52 18.51 19.33
CA THR A 216 6.38 19.43 18.54
C THR A 216 5.71 19.94 17.28
N LEU A 217 4.72 19.20 16.74
CA LEU A 217 3.95 19.62 15.57
C LEU A 217 2.75 20.52 15.89
N LEU A 218 2.23 20.45 17.11
CA LEU A 218 1.01 21.17 17.54
C LEU A 218 1.31 22.43 18.33
N PHE A 219 2.54 22.63 18.78
CA PHE A 219 3.05 23.79 19.53
C PHE A 219 4.38 24.30 18.97
#